data_181d5f83160a34ab76146528df267ef8
#
_entry.id   181d5f83160a34ab76146528df267ef8
#
_cell.length_a   1.000
_cell.length_b   1.000
_cell.length_c   1.000
_cell.angle_alpha   90.00
_cell.angle_beta   90.00
_cell.angle_gamma   90.00
#
_symmetry.space_group_name_H-M   'P 1'
#
loop_
_entity.id
_entity.type
_entity.pdbx_description
1 polymer ?
#
loop_
_entity_poly.entity_id
_entity_poly.type
_entity_poly.pdbx_seq_one_letter_code
_entity_poly.pdbx_strand_id
1 'polypeptide(L)' 'TPITPEDLARTEKAEDYLSSLGFTDFRVRQMGNAAKLQLPDAQLAHIVEAREQIVTTLKQWYSTVLLDLEVRDE' A
#
# COMPACT_ATOMS: atom_id res chain seq x y z
N THR A 1 4.99 19.59 -3.72
CA THR A 1 6.24 19.19 -3.08
C THR A 1 6.90 18.11 -3.91
N PRO A 2 8.18 18.28 -4.25
CA PRO A 2 8.84 17.27 -5.06
C PRO A 2 8.98 15.95 -4.31
N ILE A 3 8.85 14.86 -5.06
CA ILE A 3 9.03 13.53 -4.50
C ILE A 3 10.52 13.27 -4.37
N THR A 4 10.94 12.89 -3.17
CA THR A 4 12.36 12.59 -2.95
C THR A 4 12.69 11.18 -3.43
N PRO A 5 13.96 10.89 -3.73
CA PRO A 5 14.35 9.52 -4.07
C PRO A 5 14.02 8.51 -2.97
N GLU A 6 14.08 8.93 -1.72
CA GLU A 6 13.72 8.06 -0.61
C GLU A 6 12.26 7.69 -0.65
N ASP A 7 11.39 8.66 -0.98
CA ASP A 7 9.96 8.40 -1.08
C ASP A 7 9.65 7.42 -2.20
N LEU A 8 10.32 7.59 -3.35
CA LEU A 8 10.14 6.66 -4.46
C LEU A 8 10.59 5.26 -4.08
N ALA A 9 11.72 5.16 -3.40
CA ALA A 9 12.23 3.85 -2.98
C ALA A 9 11.27 3.16 -2.03
N ARG A 10 10.69 3.90 -1.10
CA ARG A 10 9.72 3.34 -0.17
C ARG A 10 8.48 2.83 -0.91
N THR A 11 7.97 3.64 -1.83
CA THR A 11 6.80 3.25 -2.60
C THR A 11 7.07 2.00 -3.42
N GLU A 12 8.24 1.94 -4.05
CA GLU A 12 8.60 0.77 -4.83
C GLU A 12 8.69 -0.49 -3.97
N LYS A 13 9.28 -0.38 -2.79
CA LYS A 13 9.37 -1.51 -1.88
C LYS A 13 8.00 -1.99 -1.44
N ALA A 14 7.11 -1.06 -1.14
CA ALA A 14 5.76 -1.41 -0.73
C ALA A 14 5.01 -2.09 -1.88
N GLU A 15 5.15 -1.58 -3.08
CA GLU A 15 4.50 -2.18 -4.24
C GLU A 15 5.06 -3.55 -4.54
N ASP A 16 6.36 -3.70 -4.46
CA ASP A 16 6.99 -5.01 -4.69
C ASP A 16 6.51 -6.04 -3.66
N TYR A 17 6.41 -5.62 -2.41
CA TYR A 17 5.94 -6.50 -1.37
C TYR A 17 4.51 -6.95 -1.62
N LEU A 18 3.63 -6.01 -1.94
CA LEU A 18 2.24 -6.34 -2.21
C LEU A 18 2.10 -7.22 -3.45
N SER A 19 2.90 -6.94 -4.46
CA SER A 19 2.89 -7.75 -5.67
C SER A 19 3.31 -9.19 -5.37
N SER A 20 4.26 -9.37 -4.46
CA SER A 20 4.72 -10.71 -4.09
C SER A 20 3.65 -11.50 -3.35
N LEU A 21 2.68 -10.82 -2.77
CA LEU A 21 1.55 -11.47 -2.11
C LEU A 21 0.42 -11.83 -3.08
N GLY A 22 0.55 -11.45 -4.33
CA GLY A 22 -0.44 -11.77 -5.33
C GLY A 22 -1.42 -10.67 -5.65
N PHE A 23 -1.21 -9.47 -5.11
CA PHE A 23 -2.09 -8.35 -5.41
C PHE A 23 -1.80 -7.78 -6.79
N THR A 24 -2.84 -7.34 -7.47
CA THR A 24 -2.74 -6.68 -8.76
C THR A 24 -3.65 -5.45 -8.73
N ASP A 25 -3.42 -4.53 -9.69
CA ASP A 25 -4.27 -3.34 -9.83
C ASP A 25 -4.39 -2.52 -8.54
N PHE A 26 -3.35 -2.55 -7.74
CA PHE A 26 -3.33 -1.76 -6.51
C PHE A 26 -2.51 -0.49 -6.71
N ARG A 27 -2.71 0.47 -5.82
CA ARG A 27 -1.89 1.66 -5.79
C ARG A 27 -1.48 1.95 -4.36
N VAL A 28 -0.24 2.39 -4.20
CA VAL A 28 0.26 2.86 -2.92
C VAL A 28 0.49 4.35 -3.05
N ARG A 29 -0.21 5.12 -2.22
CA ARG A 29 -0.05 6.56 -2.22
C ARG A 29 0.60 6.97 -0.92
N GLN A 30 1.62 7.79 -1.03
CA GLN A 30 2.30 8.30 0.14
C GLN A 30 1.68 9.62 0.55
N MET A 31 1.31 9.71 1.82
CA MET A 31 0.72 10.91 2.40
C MET A 31 1.52 11.28 3.63
N GLY A 32 2.51 12.16 3.45
CA GLY A 32 3.45 12.46 4.53
C GLY A 32 4.22 11.20 4.90
N ASN A 33 4.04 10.74 6.13
CA ASN A 33 4.69 9.52 6.59
C ASN A 33 3.75 8.32 6.58
N ALA A 34 2.60 8.45 5.94
CA ALA A 34 1.62 7.39 5.89
C ALA A 34 1.55 6.80 4.47
N ALA A 35 1.21 5.54 4.40
CA ALA A 35 0.96 4.88 3.12
C ALA A 35 -0.53 4.59 3.03
N LYS A 36 -1.15 4.99 1.93
CA LYS A 36 -2.56 4.72 1.67
C LYS A 36 -2.65 3.71 0.55
N LEU A 37 -3.31 2.60 0.83
CA LEU A 37 -3.45 1.52 -0.14
C LEU A 37 -4.80 1.62 -0.83
N GLN A 38 -4.78 1.52 -2.15
CA GLN A 38 -6.00 1.55 -2.95
C GLN A 38 -6.04 0.28 -3.78
N LEU A 39 -7.13 -0.47 -3.65
CA LEU A 39 -7.29 -1.74 -4.34
C LEU A 39 -8.70 -1.86 -4.92
N PRO A 40 -8.87 -2.71 -5.94
CA PRO A 40 -10.20 -3.01 -6.43
C PRO A 40 -10.97 -3.87 -5.43
N ASP A 41 -12.29 -3.86 -5.58
CA ASP A 41 -13.17 -4.56 -4.66
C ASP A 41 -12.78 -6.03 -4.50
N ALA A 42 -12.39 -6.67 -5.57
CA ALA A 42 -12.05 -8.09 -5.55
C ALA A 42 -10.87 -8.41 -4.63
N GLN A 43 -10.02 -7.44 -4.35
CA GLN A 43 -8.82 -7.68 -3.56
C GLN A 43 -8.92 -7.13 -2.13
N LEU A 44 -10.00 -6.44 -1.80
CA LEU A 44 -10.16 -5.91 -0.45
C LEU A 44 -10.22 -7.00 0.60
N ALA A 45 -10.96 -8.07 0.33
CA ALA A 45 -11.04 -9.17 1.28
C ALA A 45 -9.68 -9.81 1.50
N HIS A 46 -8.90 -9.92 0.44
CA HIS A 46 -7.57 -10.52 0.53
C HIS A 46 -6.64 -9.67 1.39
N ILE A 47 -6.69 -8.35 1.22
CA ILE A 47 -5.80 -7.49 1.99
C ILE A 47 -6.20 -7.47 3.46
N VAL A 48 -7.48 -7.60 3.75
CA VAL A 48 -7.93 -7.67 5.14
C VAL A 48 -7.42 -8.96 5.80
N GLU A 49 -7.43 -10.06 5.08
CA GLU A 49 -6.90 -11.31 5.62
C GLU A 49 -5.40 -11.22 5.93
N ALA A 50 -4.66 -10.49 5.11
CA ALA A 50 -3.21 -10.36 5.29
C ALA A 50 -2.83 -9.07 6.00
N ARG A 51 -3.79 -8.37 6.60
CA ARG A 51 -3.54 -7.03 7.10
C ARG A 51 -2.42 -6.96 8.14
N GLU A 52 -2.36 -7.91 9.06
CA GLU A 52 -1.33 -7.88 10.09
C GLU A 52 0.06 -7.98 9.48
N GLN A 53 0.23 -8.88 8.54
CA GLN A 53 1.49 -9.07 7.87
C GLN A 53 1.86 -7.82 7.06
N ILE A 54 0.89 -7.27 6.35
CA ILE A 54 1.11 -6.09 5.53
C ILE A 54 1.45 -4.88 6.40
N VAL A 55 0.68 -4.66 7.45
CA VAL A 55 0.92 -3.54 8.35
C VAL A 55 2.30 -3.64 8.98
N THR A 56 2.65 -4.81 9.50
CA THR A 56 3.94 -5.01 10.13
C THR A 56 5.08 -4.72 9.16
N THR A 57 4.95 -5.19 7.94
CA THR A 57 6.01 -5.00 6.95
C THR A 57 6.10 -3.54 6.49
N LEU A 58 4.97 -2.94 6.17
CA LEU A 58 4.98 -1.57 5.66
C LEU A 58 5.34 -0.55 6.74
N LYS A 59 5.09 -0.86 7.99
CA LYS A 59 5.47 0.05 9.06
C LYS A 59 6.97 0.19 9.25
N GLN A 60 7.74 -0.64 8.58
CA GLN A 60 9.19 -0.45 8.55
C GLN A 60 9.55 0.77 7.72
N TRP A 61 8.69 1.16 6.81
CA TRP A 61 8.94 2.27 5.90
C TRP A 61 8.02 3.46 6.13
N TYR A 62 6.86 3.22 6.73
CA TYR A 62 5.86 4.26 6.97
C TYR A 62 5.44 4.23 8.43
N SER A 63 5.08 5.39 8.96
CA SER A 63 4.61 5.47 10.34
C SER A 63 3.17 4.97 10.48
N THR A 64 2.39 5.07 9.42
CA THR A 64 0.99 4.65 9.43
C THR A 64 0.65 4.00 8.11
N VAL A 65 -0.15 2.95 8.16
CA VAL A 65 -0.64 2.29 6.95
C VAL A 65 -2.16 2.44 6.93
N LEU A 66 -2.67 2.99 5.84
CA LEU A 66 -4.09 3.24 5.68
C LEU A 66 -4.64 2.40 4.52
N LEU A 67 -5.89 2.02 4.62
CA LEU A 67 -6.58 1.32 3.55
C LEU A 67 -7.75 2.18 3.09
N ASP A 68 -7.80 2.46 1.80
CA ASP A 68 -8.92 3.20 1.22
C ASP A 68 -10.07 2.23 1.00
N LEU A 69 -11.16 2.45 1.71
CA LEU A 69 -12.32 1.57 1.59
C LEU A 69 -13.14 1.82 0.33
N GLU A 70 -12.93 2.96 -0.29
CA GLU A 70 -13.58 3.22 -1.56
C GLU A 70 -12.82 2.47 -2.65
N VAL A 71 -13.51 1.53 -3.27
CA VAL A 71 -12.86 0.77 -4.32
C VAL A 71 -12.64 1.66 -5.54
N ARG A 72 -11.59 1.33 -6.27
CA ARG A 72 -11.32 2.06 -7.50
C ARG A 72 -12.40 1.68 -8.50
N ASP A 73 -13.09 2.69 -8.97
CA ASP A 73 -14.17 2.51 -9.92
C ASP A 73 -13.68 2.95 -11.29
N GLU A 74 -13.64 2.02 -12.21
CA GLU A 74 -13.14 2.30 -13.56
C GLU A 74 -14.13 3.10 -14.37
#